data_0bff03b4da5038bf3a97406fd9a47781
#
_entry.id   0bff03b4da5038bf3a97406fd9a47781
#
_cell.length_a   1.000
_cell.length_b   1.000
_cell.length_c   1.000
_cell.angle_alpha   90.00
_cell.angle_beta   90.00
_cell.angle_gamma   90.00
#
_symmetry.space_group_name_H-M   'P 1'
#
loop_
_entity.id
_entity.type
_entity.pdbx_description
1 polymer ?
#
loop_
_entity_poly.entity_id
_entity_poly.type
_entity_poly.pdbx_seq_one_letter_code
_entity_poly.pdbx_strand_id
1 'polypeptide(L)'
;MVRNPNTKRAIMDLGESFLQEKGFNGFSYAHIAKELDVKNAAIHYHFPSKEALVSEVIQRYRDRFKLWINNSRIKDLAPQEKLDWFFSIYTNTRADNGKVCLAGSLETEFNSLPDSVREQTQALTRELLTWLQVILQEGREAGIFHFSGEPADKAALILSSLQGGLQMARALGTSKFRAVVEQHKQDLLA
;
A
#
# COMPACT_ATOMS: atom_id res chain seq x y z
N MET A 1 -26.82 -21.28 -6.78
CA MET A 1 -26.39 -19.93 -7.24
C MET A 1 -25.03 -20.06 -7.91
N VAL A 2 -24.90 -19.68 -9.17
CA VAL A 2 -23.64 -19.73 -9.91
C VAL A 2 -22.71 -18.66 -9.31
N ARG A 3 -21.50 -19.07 -8.88
CA ARG A 3 -20.44 -18.14 -8.48
C ARG A 3 -20.14 -17.21 -9.66
N ASN A 4 -20.58 -15.95 -9.59
CA ASN A 4 -20.15 -14.94 -10.55
C ASN A 4 -18.78 -14.43 -10.10
N PRO A 5 -17.67 -14.78 -10.78
CA PRO A 5 -16.33 -14.36 -10.40
C PRO A 5 -16.18 -12.82 -10.42
N ASN A 6 -17.07 -12.17 -11.14
CA ASN A 6 -17.13 -10.71 -11.21
C ASN A 6 -17.59 -10.08 -9.88
N THR A 7 -18.54 -10.73 -9.16
CA THR A 7 -19.04 -10.23 -7.86
C THR A 7 -17.97 -10.32 -6.77
N LYS A 8 -17.25 -11.45 -6.66
CA LYS A 8 -16.16 -11.59 -5.68
C LYS A 8 -15.10 -10.51 -5.89
N ARG A 9 -14.70 -10.30 -7.15
CA ARG A 9 -13.71 -9.26 -7.50
C ARG A 9 -14.22 -7.85 -7.15
N ALA A 10 -15.46 -7.52 -7.50
CA ALA A 10 -16.06 -6.22 -7.19
C ALA A 10 -16.12 -5.94 -5.68
N ILE A 11 -16.45 -6.96 -4.86
CA ILE A 11 -16.42 -6.85 -3.40
C ILE A 11 -14.99 -6.56 -2.90
N MET A 12 -13.98 -7.25 -3.43
CA MET A 12 -12.58 -7.01 -3.07
C MET A 12 -12.10 -5.63 -3.50
N ASP A 13 -12.50 -5.15 -4.68
CA ASP A 13 -12.10 -3.83 -5.18
C ASP A 13 -12.69 -2.71 -4.32
N LEU A 14 -13.96 -2.82 -3.91
CA LEU A 14 -14.57 -1.89 -2.97
C LEU A 14 -13.98 -2.02 -1.56
N GLY A 15 -13.71 -3.24 -1.10
CA GLY A 15 -13.05 -3.48 0.18
C GLY A 15 -11.68 -2.79 0.25
N GLU A 16 -10.88 -2.91 -0.81
CA GLU A 16 -9.59 -2.22 -0.92
C GLU A 16 -9.76 -0.69 -0.92
N SER A 17 -10.73 -0.17 -1.70
CA SER A 17 -11.03 1.27 -1.73
C SER A 17 -11.41 1.79 -0.35
N PHE A 18 -12.32 1.11 0.35
CA PHE A 18 -12.75 1.52 1.69
C PHE A 18 -11.65 1.43 2.74
N LEU A 19 -10.79 0.40 2.66
CA LEU A 19 -9.61 0.31 3.53
C LEU A 19 -8.70 1.53 3.35
N GLN A 20 -8.43 1.92 2.11
CA GLN A 20 -7.57 3.07 1.80
C GLN A 20 -8.21 4.41 2.18
N GLU A 21 -9.54 4.52 2.10
CA GLU A 21 -10.28 5.76 2.40
C GLU A 21 -10.62 5.91 3.88
N LYS A 22 -11.07 4.83 4.53
CA LYS A 22 -11.75 4.85 5.84
C LYS A 22 -11.10 3.96 6.90
N GLY A 23 -10.13 3.14 6.50
CA GLY A 23 -9.52 2.15 7.39
C GLY A 23 -10.40 0.91 7.62
N PHE A 24 -9.90 0.01 8.47
CA PHE A 24 -10.60 -1.24 8.80
C PHE A 24 -11.93 -0.97 9.50
N ASN A 25 -11.97 -0.09 10.49
CA ASN A 25 -13.18 0.15 11.29
C ASN A 25 -14.19 1.06 10.58
N GLY A 26 -13.77 1.83 9.55
CA GLY A 26 -14.60 2.85 8.89
C GLY A 26 -15.65 2.33 7.89
N PHE A 27 -15.73 1.02 7.63
CA PHE A 27 -16.74 0.46 6.74
C PHE A 27 -17.32 -0.88 7.24
N SER A 28 -18.42 -1.30 6.63
CA SER A 28 -19.09 -2.58 6.89
C SER A 28 -19.59 -3.21 5.60
N TYR A 29 -20.06 -4.45 5.67
CA TYR A 29 -20.70 -5.12 4.54
C TYR A 29 -21.92 -4.37 4.00
N ALA A 30 -22.65 -3.65 4.86
CA ALA A 30 -23.76 -2.82 4.43
C ALA A 30 -23.32 -1.70 3.45
N HIS A 31 -22.14 -1.14 3.65
CA HIS A 31 -21.57 -0.14 2.74
C HIS A 31 -21.23 -0.76 1.38
N ILE A 32 -20.60 -1.94 1.36
CA ILE A 32 -20.29 -2.66 0.12
C ILE A 32 -21.56 -3.08 -0.60
N ALA A 33 -22.55 -3.61 0.14
CA ALA A 33 -23.81 -4.07 -0.40
C ALA A 33 -24.59 -2.94 -1.10
N LYS A 34 -24.58 -1.76 -0.47
CA LYS A 34 -25.21 -0.55 -1.02
C LYS A 34 -24.54 -0.11 -2.34
N GLU A 35 -23.20 -0.08 -2.38
CA GLU A 35 -22.47 0.37 -3.58
C GLU A 35 -22.60 -0.62 -4.75
N LEU A 36 -22.73 -1.94 -4.46
CA LEU A 36 -22.87 -2.96 -5.50
C LEU A 36 -24.32 -3.28 -5.85
N ASP A 37 -25.29 -2.66 -5.17
CA ASP A 37 -26.72 -2.97 -5.29
C ASP A 37 -27.01 -4.49 -5.11
N VAL A 38 -26.41 -5.06 -4.05
CA VAL A 38 -26.59 -6.49 -3.70
C VAL A 38 -27.05 -6.63 -2.25
N LYS A 39 -27.60 -7.82 -1.91
CA LYS A 39 -27.92 -8.12 -0.52
C LYS A 39 -26.65 -8.50 0.27
N ASN A 40 -26.60 -8.19 1.58
CA ASN A 40 -25.50 -8.58 2.48
C ASN A 40 -25.21 -10.08 2.39
N ALA A 41 -26.22 -10.93 2.21
CA ALA A 41 -26.07 -12.37 2.04
C ALA A 41 -25.18 -12.76 0.85
N ALA A 42 -25.16 -11.97 -0.23
CA ALA A 42 -24.28 -12.20 -1.37
C ALA A 42 -22.80 -11.94 -1.00
N ILE A 43 -22.54 -10.97 -0.13
CA ILE A 43 -21.18 -10.71 0.36
C ILE A 43 -20.73 -11.82 1.30
N HIS A 44 -21.58 -12.21 2.27
CA HIS A 44 -21.30 -13.31 3.20
C HIS A 44 -21.06 -14.63 2.49
N TYR A 45 -21.69 -14.86 1.33
CA TYR A 45 -21.45 -16.03 0.51
C TYR A 45 -20.00 -16.12 0.00
N HIS A 46 -19.39 -15.00 -0.33
CA HIS A 46 -18.00 -14.93 -0.80
C HIS A 46 -17.00 -14.79 0.34
N PHE A 47 -17.36 -14.04 1.37
CA PHE A 47 -16.51 -13.70 2.51
C PHE A 47 -17.31 -13.85 3.80
N PRO A 48 -17.09 -14.93 4.59
CA PRO A 48 -17.88 -15.20 5.78
C PRO A 48 -17.76 -14.10 6.86
N SER A 49 -16.66 -13.38 6.87
CA SER A 49 -16.42 -12.25 7.79
C SER A 49 -15.67 -11.12 7.10
N LYS A 50 -15.74 -9.91 7.67
CA LYS A 50 -14.96 -8.76 7.21
C LYS A 50 -13.46 -9.02 7.31
N GLU A 51 -13.04 -9.74 8.34
CA GLU A 51 -11.67 -10.19 8.51
C GLU A 51 -11.22 -11.04 7.32
N ALA A 52 -12.03 -12.02 6.89
CA ALA A 52 -11.75 -12.86 5.73
C ALA A 52 -11.62 -12.02 4.43
N LEU A 53 -12.51 -11.04 4.24
CA LEU A 53 -12.42 -10.11 3.11
C LEU A 53 -11.11 -9.32 3.14
N VAL A 54 -10.79 -8.70 4.28
CA VAL A 54 -9.60 -7.86 4.42
C VAL A 54 -8.33 -8.67 4.26
N SER A 55 -8.28 -9.88 4.80
CA SER A 55 -7.16 -10.80 4.61
C SER A 55 -6.91 -11.13 3.13
N GLU A 56 -7.97 -11.42 2.36
CA GLU A 56 -7.82 -11.65 0.92
C GLU A 56 -7.43 -10.36 0.16
N VAL A 57 -7.90 -9.20 0.59
CA VAL A 57 -7.48 -7.90 0.00
C VAL A 57 -5.99 -7.65 0.23
N ILE A 58 -5.50 -7.85 1.46
CA ILE A 58 -4.07 -7.68 1.78
C ILE A 58 -3.24 -8.68 0.98
N GLN A 59 -3.66 -9.95 0.93
CA GLN A 59 -2.95 -10.97 0.16
C GLN A 59 -2.87 -10.60 -1.33
N ARG A 60 -3.97 -10.16 -1.93
CA ARG A 60 -4.01 -9.68 -3.32
C ARG A 60 -3.06 -8.49 -3.54
N TYR A 61 -2.99 -7.57 -2.58
CA TYR A 61 -2.07 -6.42 -2.65
C TYR A 61 -0.61 -6.86 -2.63
N ARG A 62 -0.26 -7.79 -1.72
CA ARG A 62 1.07 -8.40 -1.62
C ARG A 62 1.45 -9.16 -2.89
N ASP A 63 0.51 -9.93 -3.46
CA ASP A 63 0.74 -10.67 -4.71
C ASP A 63 1.01 -9.73 -5.89
N ARG A 64 0.25 -8.63 -5.99
CA ARG A 64 0.50 -7.58 -7.00
C ARG A 64 1.87 -6.94 -6.81
N PHE A 65 2.27 -6.63 -5.58
CA PHE A 65 3.60 -6.10 -5.27
C PHE A 65 4.70 -7.09 -5.66
N LYS A 66 4.56 -8.37 -5.30
CA LYS A 66 5.51 -9.43 -5.68
C LYS A 66 5.60 -9.61 -7.18
N LEU A 67 4.49 -9.61 -7.89
CA LEU A 67 4.49 -9.68 -9.35
C LEU A 67 5.20 -8.47 -9.96
N TRP A 68 4.98 -7.29 -9.40
CA TRP A 68 5.62 -6.08 -9.87
C TRP A 68 7.14 -6.11 -9.66
N ILE A 69 7.65 -6.40 -8.46
CA ILE A 69 9.09 -6.44 -8.18
C ILE A 69 9.82 -7.58 -8.92
N ASN A 70 9.10 -8.64 -9.28
CA ASN A 70 9.64 -9.78 -10.01
C ASN A 70 9.49 -9.66 -11.54
N ASN A 71 8.85 -8.62 -12.03
CA ASN A 71 8.77 -8.35 -13.45
C ASN A 71 10.17 -8.07 -14.02
N SER A 72 10.54 -8.72 -15.13
CA SER A 72 11.85 -8.54 -15.76
C SER A 72 12.16 -7.07 -16.05
N ARG A 73 11.15 -6.30 -16.51
CA ARG A 73 11.29 -4.85 -16.76
C ARG A 73 11.69 -4.05 -15.54
N ILE A 74 11.30 -4.48 -14.32
CA ILE A 74 11.65 -3.80 -13.07
C ILE A 74 12.99 -4.34 -12.54
N LYS A 75 13.23 -5.65 -12.62
CA LYS A 75 14.48 -6.25 -12.15
C LYS A 75 15.72 -5.70 -12.84
N ASP A 76 15.61 -5.46 -14.13
CA ASP A 76 16.73 -5.02 -14.98
C ASP A 76 16.96 -3.50 -14.97
N LEU A 77 16.08 -2.73 -14.29
CA LEU A 77 16.25 -1.28 -14.14
C LEU A 77 17.43 -0.94 -13.23
N ALA A 78 18.02 0.23 -13.46
CA ALA A 78 18.97 0.83 -12.52
C ALA A 78 18.29 1.14 -11.16
N PRO A 79 19.04 1.15 -10.03
CA PRO A 79 18.48 1.42 -8.70
C PRO A 79 17.64 2.71 -8.63
N GLN A 80 18.07 3.77 -9.30
CA GLN A 80 17.34 5.03 -9.36
C GLN A 80 15.96 4.86 -10.05
N GLU A 81 15.90 4.14 -11.16
CA GLU A 81 14.65 3.90 -11.87
C GLU A 81 13.70 3.01 -11.04
N LYS A 82 14.23 1.98 -10.35
CA LYS A 82 13.46 1.16 -9.40
C LYS A 82 12.84 2.02 -8.31
N LEU A 83 13.61 2.96 -7.75
CA LEU A 83 13.14 3.88 -6.70
C LEU A 83 12.09 4.85 -7.24
N ASP A 84 12.26 5.39 -8.43
CA ASP A 84 11.27 6.25 -9.10
C ASP A 84 9.95 5.52 -9.32
N TRP A 85 10.00 4.25 -9.75
CA TRP A 85 8.82 3.40 -9.85
C TRP A 85 8.15 3.17 -8.50
N PHE A 86 8.92 2.94 -7.44
CA PHE A 86 8.38 2.81 -6.08
C PHE A 86 7.67 4.09 -5.63
N PHE A 87 8.30 5.24 -5.82
CA PHE A 87 7.66 6.53 -5.53
C PHE A 87 6.38 6.74 -6.34
N SER A 88 6.33 6.24 -7.58
CA SER A 88 5.15 6.37 -8.42
C SER A 88 3.93 5.63 -7.86
N ILE A 89 4.10 4.54 -7.12
CA ILE A 89 3.00 3.83 -6.44
C ILE A 89 2.29 4.79 -5.47
N TYR A 90 3.05 5.60 -4.75
CA TYR A 90 2.53 6.55 -3.77
C TYR A 90 2.00 7.82 -4.44
N THR A 91 2.72 8.38 -5.43
CA THR A 91 2.28 9.61 -6.11
C THR A 91 1.06 9.39 -7.00
N ASN A 92 0.82 8.15 -7.46
CA ASN A 92 -0.38 7.75 -8.18
C ASN A 92 -1.54 7.36 -7.24
N THR A 93 -1.29 7.27 -5.93
CA THR A 93 -2.37 7.08 -4.95
C THR A 93 -3.22 8.35 -4.93
N ARG A 94 -4.54 8.20 -5.08
CA ARG A 94 -5.48 9.32 -5.16
C ARG A 94 -5.78 9.91 -3.78
N ALA A 95 -4.80 10.56 -3.17
CA ALA A 95 -4.97 11.22 -1.88
C ALA A 95 -6.00 12.37 -1.93
N ASP A 96 -6.17 13.00 -3.10
CA ASP A 96 -7.23 13.97 -3.38
C ASP A 96 -8.64 13.37 -3.24
N ASN A 97 -8.80 12.07 -3.51
CA ASN A 97 -10.03 11.31 -3.25
C ASN A 97 -10.04 10.66 -1.85
N GLY A 98 -9.17 11.09 -0.94
CA GLY A 98 -9.07 10.58 0.43
C GLY A 98 -8.38 9.21 0.57
N LYS A 99 -7.80 8.64 -0.48
CA LYS A 99 -7.08 7.36 -0.42
C LYS A 99 -5.65 7.54 0.07
N VAL A 100 -5.21 6.59 0.89
CA VAL A 100 -3.82 6.48 1.33
C VAL A 100 -3.25 5.09 1.03
N CYS A 101 -1.97 4.87 1.32
CA CYS A 101 -1.35 3.56 1.23
C CYS A 101 -2.13 2.54 2.09
N LEU A 102 -2.40 1.35 1.52
CA LEU A 102 -3.11 0.29 2.24
C LEU A 102 -2.41 -0.11 3.53
N ALA A 103 -1.08 -0.29 3.51
CA ALA A 103 -0.30 -0.61 4.70
C ALA A 103 -0.44 0.51 5.74
N GLY A 104 -0.19 1.78 5.36
CA GLY A 104 -0.30 2.92 6.28
C GLY A 104 -1.71 3.11 6.84
N SER A 105 -2.76 2.80 6.08
CA SER A 105 -4.14 2.83 6.59
C SER A 105 -4.38 1.78 7.69
N LEU A 106 -3.90 0.54 7.48
CA LEU A 106 -4.03 -0.54 8.46
C LEU A 106 -3.12 -0.33 9.69
N GLU A 107 -1.93 0.22 9.50
CA GLU A 107 -0.99 0.54 10.58
C GLU A 107 -1.55 1.57 11.57
N THR A 108 -2.34 2.55 11.10
CA THR A 108 -2.99 3.52 12.00
C THR A 108 -4.02 2.91 12.95
N GLU A 109 -4.60 1.77 12.58
CA GLU A 109 -5.59 1.05 13.37
C GLU A 109 -5.04 -0.26 13.99
N PHE A 110 -3.73 -0.48 13.93
CA PHE A 110 -3.06 -1.75 14.19
C PHE A 110 -3.52 -2.45 15.49
N ASN A 111 -3.64 -1.70 16.57
CA ASN A 111 -4.01 -2.25 17.87
C ASN A 111 -5.48 -2.73 17.94
N SER A 112 -6.33 -2.28 17.04
CA SER A 112 -7.75 -2.67 16.97
C SER A 112 -8.04 -3.73 15.89
N LEU A 113 -7.02 -4.12 15.11
CA LEU A 113 -7.19 -5.15 14.08
C LEU A 113 -7.28 -6.55 14.69
N PRO A 114 -8.05 -7.47 14.08
CA PRO A 114 -7.97 -8.90 14.39
C PRO A 114 -6.56 -9.45 14.18
N ASP A 115 -6.18 -10.49 14.91
CA ASP A 115 -4.83 -11.06 14.91
C ASP A 115 -4.35 -11.44 13.49
N SER A 116 -5.17 -12.12 12.73
CA SER A 116 -4.83 -12.53 11.36
C SER A 116 -4.59 -11.34 10.42
N VAL A 117 -5.33 -10.24 10.61
CA VAL A 117 -5.16 -9.01 9.82
C VAL A 117 -3.89 -8.28 10.27
N ARG A 118 -3.59 -8.27 11.59
CA ARG A 118 -2.33 -7.72 12.12
C ARG A 118 -1.11 -8.42 11.54
N GLU A 119 -1.11 -9.76 11.55
CA GLU A 119 0.00 -10.56 11.01
C GLU A 119 0.25 -10.26 9.54
N GLN A 120 -0.81 -10.17 8.74
CA GLN A 120 -0.69 -9.85 7.32
C GLN A 120 -0.27 -8.40 7.07
N THR A 121 -0.72 -7.45 7.88
CA THR A 121 -0.27 -6.05 7.84
C THR A 121 1.23 -5.98 8.11
N GLN A 122 1.71 -6.64 9.18
CA GLN A 122 3.13 -6.72 9.49
C GLN A 122 3.95 -7.33 8.33
N ALA A 123 3.42 -8.41 7.72
CA ALA A 123 4.09 -9.05 6.60
C ALA A 123 4.19 -8.12 5.38
N LEU A 124 3.12 -7.38 5.07
CA LEU A 124 3.11 -6.39 3.99
C LEU A 124 4.13 -5.27 4.24
N THR A 125 4.14 -4.70 5.45
CA THR A 125 5.09 -3.64 5.81
C THR A 125 6.54 -4.11 5.72
N ARG A 126 6.84 -5.34 6.22
CA ARG A 126 8.18 -5.92 6.09
C ARG A 126 8.58 -6.14 4.63
N GLU A 127 7.68 -6.61 3.76
CA GLU A 127 7.97 -6.80 2.33
C GLU A 127 8.32 -5.47 1.64
N LEU A 128 7.58 -4.39 1.94
CA LEU A 128 7.88 -3.05 1.42
C LEU A 128 9.24 -2.54 1.90
N LEU A 129 9.52 -2.64 3.20
CA LEU A 129 10.80 -2.22 3.80
C LEU A 129 11.97 -3.01 3.25
N THR A 130 11.86 -4.34 3.18
CA THR A 130 12.94 -5.20 2.70
C THR A 130 13.30 -4.88 1.26
N TRP A 131 12.30 -4.71 0.39
CA TRP A 131 12.55 -4.38 -1.00
C TRP A 131 13.23 -3.01 -1.14
N LEU A 132 12.72 -2.01 -0.42
CA LEU A 132 13.30 -0.66 -0.46
C LEU A 132 14.74 -0.64 0.08
N GLN A 133 15.03 -1.38 1.16
CA GLN A 133 16.36 -1.56 1.71
C GLN A 133 17.34 -2.14 0.66
N VAL A 134 16.90 -3.18 -0.08
CA VAL A 134 17.73 -3.78 -1.14
C VAL A 134 18.06 -2.77 -2.22
N ILE A 135 17.09 -1.99 -2.71
CA ILE A 135 17.31 -0.99 -3.74
C ILE A 135 18.25 0.13 -3.27
N LEU A 136 18.11 0.56 -2.02
CA LEU A 136 19.00 1.56 -1.43
C LEU A 136 20.44 1.03 -1.29
N GLN A 137 20.61 -0.23 -0.92
CA GLN A 137 21.90 -0.88 -0.85
C GLN A 137 22.55 -1.01 -2.23
N GLU A 138 21.80 -1.52 -3.23
CA GLU A 138 22.26 -1.62 -4.62
C GLU A 138 22.71 -0.26 -5.16
N GLY A 139 21.92 0.79 -4.93
CA GLY A 139 22.23 2.15 -5.40
C GLY A 139 23.44 2.76 -4.71
N ARG A 140 23.66 2.49 -3.41
CA ARG A 140 24.85 2.93 -2.66
C ARG A 140 26.10 2.19 -3.16
N GLU A 141 26.05 0.89 -3.36
CA GLU A 141 27.15 0.09 -3.90
C GLU A 141 27.53 0.50 -5.32
N ALA A 142 26.56 0.89 -6.12
CA ALA A 142 26.77 1.43 -7.47
C ALA A 142 27.26 2.89 -7.50
N GLY A 143 27.36 3.57 -6.34
CA GLY A 143 27.75 4.99 -6.25
C GLY A 143 26.69 5.95 -6.81
N ILE A 144 25.41 5.49 -6.92
CA ILE A 144 24.29 6.30 -7.40
C ILE A 144 23.61 7.02 -6.24
N PHE A 145 23.46 6.35 -5.07
CA PHE A 145 22.84 6.93 -3.89
C PHE A 145 23.88 7.26 -2.82
N HIS A 146 23.74 8.46 -2.26
CA HIS A 146 24.58 8.98 -1.20
C HIS A 146 23.72 9.24 0.04
N PHE A 147 23.97 8.54 1.13
CA PHE A 147 23.30 8.75 2.42
C PHE A 147 24.13 8.15 3.56
N SER A 148 24.00 8.75 4.74
CA SER A 148 24.59 8.22 5.98
C SER A 148 23.67 7.19 6.62
N GLY A 149 24.23 6.33 7.46
CA GLY A 149 23.51 5.30 8.21
C GLY A 149 23.25 4.03 7.40
N GLU A 150 22.47 3.14 8.00
CA GLU A 150 22.15 1.84 7.40
C GLU A 150 21.02 1.95 6.36
N PRO A 151 21.05 1.15 5.28
CA PRO A 151 19.98 1.13 4.28
C PRO A 151 18.61 0.79 4.87
N ALA A 152 18.57 -0.03 5.92
CA ALA A 152 17.34 -0.37 6.62
C ALA A 152 16.70 0.86 7.29
N ASP A 153 17.51 1.70 7.94
CA ASP A 153 17.03 2.93 8.60
C ASP A 153 16.58 3.97 7.56
N LYS A 154 17.34 4.09 6.46
CA LYS A 154 16.94 4.96 5.35
C LYS A 154 15.65 4.49 4.69
N ALA A 155 15.45 3.19 4.52
CA ALA A 155 14.21 2.61 4.02
C ALA A 155 13.01 2.92 4.94
N ALA A 156 13.20 2.77 6.25
CA ALA A 156 12.17 3.11 7.24
C ALA A 156 11.83 4.61 7.20
N LEU A 157 12.82 5.49 7.09
CA LEU A 157 12.61 6.95 6.96
C LEU A 157 11.81 7.28 5.70
N ILE A 158 12.17 6.72 4.55
CA ILE A 158 11.47 6.97 3.29
C ILE A 158 10.05 6.44 3.37
N LEU A 159 9.85 5.18 3.78
CA LEU A 159 8.51 4.58 3.83
C LEU A 159 7.58 5.35 4.77
N SER A 160 8.04 5.69 5.98
CA SER A 160 7.25 6.48 6.93
C SER A 160 6.91 7.88 6.41
N SER A 161 7.85 8.53 5.71
CA SER A 161 7.61 9.84 5.08
C SER A 161 6.56 9.76 3.96
N LEU A 162 6.59 8.69 3.14
CA LEU A 162 5.60 8.48 2.08
C LEU A 162 4.20 8.22 2.66
N GLN A 163 4.10 7.38 3.67
CA GLN A 163 2.82 7.06 4.32
C GLN A 163 2.26 8.28 5.06
N GLY A 164 3.07 8.95 5.87
CA GLY A 164 2.69 10.19 6.57
C GLY A 164 2.39 11.34 5.61
N GLY A 165 3.15 11.44 4.52
CA GLY A 165 2.92 12.41 3.46
C GLY A 165 1.57 12.26 2.77
N LEU A 166 1.10 11.02 2.54
CA LEU A 166 -0.25 10.77 2.04
C LEU A 166 -1.34 11.15 3.05
N GLN A 167 -1.10 10.92 4.36
CA GLN A 167 -2.05 11.39 5.39
C GLN A 167 -2.13 12.92 5.41
N MET A 168 -1.00 13.63 5.31
CA MET A 168 -1.00 15.08 5.19
C MET A 168 -1.68 15.55 3.91
N ALA A 169 -1.52 14.83 2.79
CA ALA A 169 -2.15 15.18 1.52
C ALA A 169 -3.68 15.14 1.57
N ARG A 170 -4.26 14.26 2.40
CA ARG A 170 -5.73 14.24 2.65
C ARG A 170 -6.22 15.54 3.28
N ALA A 171 -5.43 16.15 4.14
CA ALA A 171 -5.82 17.34 4.89
C ALA A 171 -5.43 18.64 4.16
N LEU A 172 -4.30 18.66 3.46
CA LEU A 172 -3.66 19.87 2.95
C LEU A 172 -3.52 19.91 1.42
N GLY A 173 -3.94 18.86 0.72
CA GLY A 173 -3.70 18.68 -0.71
C GLY A 173 -2.33 18.09 -1.02
N THR A 174 -2.13 17.70 -2.28
CA THR A 174 -1.00 16.85 -2.71
C THR A 174 0.34 17.58 -2.90
N SER A 175 0.35 18.92 -2.90
CA SER A 175 1.56 19.70 -3.20
C SER A 175 2.71 19.42 -2.21
N LYS A 176 2.42 19.35 -0.92
CA LYS A 176 3.42 19.06 0.12
C LYS A 176 3.93 17.62 0.04
N PHE A 177 3.07 16.68 -0.30
CA PHE A 177 3.48 15.29 -0.51
C PHE A 177 4.46 15.16 -1.69
N ARG A 178 4.19 15.84 -2.80
CA ARG A 178 5.13 15.88 -3.95
C ARG A 178 6.48 16.46 -3.54
N ALA A 179 6.50 17.53 -2.72
CA ALA A 179 7.74 18.10 -2.21
C ALA A 179 8.53 17.11 -1.33
N VAL A 180 7.86 16.27 -0.52
CA VAL A 180 8.51 15.21 0.27
C VAL A 180 9.18 14.18 -0.66
N VAL A 181 8.50 13.74 -1.71
CA VAL A 181 9.08 12.79 -2.68
C VAL A 181 10.29 13.39 -3.38
N GLU A 182 10.20 14.62 -3.87
CA GLU A 182 11.31 15.29 -4.55
C GLU A 182 12.49 15.54 -3.61
N GLN A 183 12.24 15.86 -2.34
CA GLN A 183 13.30 16.01 -1.35
C GLN A 183 14.06 14.70 -1.12
N HIS A 184 13.35 13.56 -0.99
CA HIS A 184 14.02 12.26 -0.89
C HIS A 184 14.90 11.93 -2.09
N LYS A 185 14.44 12.28 -3.32
CA LYS A 185 15.25 12.09 -4.54
C LYS A 185 16.51 12.93 -4.50
N GLN A 186 16.39 14.21 -4.14
CA GLN A 186 17.54 15.13 -4.03
C GLN A 186 18.53 14.64 -2.97
N ASP A 187 18.05 14.29 -1.78
CA ASP A 187 18.89 13.83 -0.66
C ASP A 187 19.65 12.53 -0.96
N LEU A 188 19.15 11.71 -1.87
CA LEU A 188 19.78 10.46 -2.26
C LEU A 188 20.81 10.64 -3.38
N LEU A 189 20.68 11.69 -4.20
CA LEU A 189 21.54 11.94 -5.36
C LEU A 189 22.62 13.01 -5.09
N ALA A 190 22.55 13.69 -3.93
CA ALA A 190 23.51 14.71 -3.51
C ALA A 190 24.77 14.06 -2.94
#